data_c584e277985509cf7111c9bb09722973
#
_entry.id   c584e277985509cf7111c9bb09722973
#
_cell.length_a   1.000
_cell.length_b   1.000
_cell.length_c   1.000
_cell.angle_alpha   90.00
_cell.angle_beta   90.00
_cell.angle_gamma   90.00
#
_symmetry.space_group_name_H-M   'P 1'
#
loop_
_entity.id
_entity.type
_entity.pdbx_description
1 polymer ?
#
loop_
_entity_poly.entity_id
_entity_poly.type
_entity_poly.pdbx_seq_one_letter_code
_entity_poly.pdbx_strand_id
1 'polypeptide(L)'
;YRRIMLSEIPTLAIEDVFVYDNTSIIQDEVLCHRLGLIPFTGSREGLRWMQWYKKGPPKDDPAQQHIFQQSGEVIDPNASVPRDNNTIVLELNVTCEWRPEGKELARQGERDPNKLYINSSVYAHQFQFHPQGQQSEYFSGDDAIRPVNPDILIAKLRPGQTIHLQCHCIKGIGADHAKFSPVATASYRLLPSINIKGPIFGADAKKFARCFPRGVIALEDDPATGEKKAVVADPMKDTVSRECLRHDEFKDKVQLGRIRDHFIFSVESTGQIDSDEVFLESVRALKIKCERFKRNLNDLMR
;
A
#
# COMPACT_ATOMS: atom_id res chain seq x y z
N TYR A 1 5.49 15.58 -0.70
CA TYR A 1 4.36 14.67 -0.93
C TYR A 1 4.76 13.22 -0.77
N ARG A 2 5.80 12.71 -1.45
CA ARG A 2 6.22 11.31 -1.38
C ARG A 2 6.32 10.78 0.05
N ARG A 3 7.00 11.47 0.96
CA ARG A 3 7.11 11.06 2.36
C ARG A 3 5.74 10.99 3.05
N ILE A 4 4.86 11.96 2.78
CA ILE A 4 3.52 11.99 3.38
C ILE A 4 2.69 10.81 2.89
N MET A 5 2.73 10.49 1.58
CA MET A 5 2.02 9.35 1.02
C MET A 5 2.45 8.03 1.64
N LEU A 6 3.75 7.85 1.91
CA LEU A 6 4.28 6.62 2.49
C LEU A 6 3.99 6.46 3.98
N SER A 7 4.01 7.56 4.75
CA SER A 7 4.14 7.48 6.20
C SER A 7 3.09 8.21 7.02
N GLU A 8 2.27 9.08 6.44
CA GLU A 8 1.43 9.97 7.25
C GLU A 8 -0.07 9.89 6.93
N ILE A 9 -0.46 9.25 5.84
CA ILE A 9 -1.88 9.05 5.51
C ILE A 9 -2.42 7.89 6.34
N PRO A 10 -3.49 8.10 7.13
CA PRO A 10 -4.04 7.05 7.96
C PRO A 10 -4.80 6.00 7.14
N THR A 11 -4.61 4.74 7.53
CA THR A 11 -5.34 3.59 7.00
C THR A 11 -5.78 2.67 8.13
N LEU A 12 -6.51 1.61 7.78
CA LEU A 12 -6.98 0.58 8.69
C LEU A 12 -6.15 -0.70 8.52
N ALA A 13 -5.69 -1.27 9.63
CA ALA A 13 -5.06 -2.59 9.63
C ALA A 13 -5.33 -3.34 10.95
N ILE A 14 -5.21 -4.67 10.91
CA ILE A 14 -5.29 -5.52 12.09
C ILE A 14 -4.10 -5.22 13.00
N GLU A 15 -4.36 -4.94 14.26
CA GLU A 15 -3.35 -4.67 15.29
C GLU A 15 -3.29 -5.77 16.34
N ASP A 16 -4.41 -6.06 16.99
CA ASP A 16 -4.50 -7.12 17.99
C ASP A 16 -5.30 -8.30 17.44
N VAL A 17 -4.85 -9.53 17.74
CA VAL A 17 -5.50 -10.77 17.35
C VAL A 17 -5.72 -11.62 18.58
N PHE A 18 -6.98 -11.97 18.85
CA PHE A 18 -7.39 -12.88 19.91
C PHE A 18 -7.62 -14.26 19.30
N VAL A 19 -6.73 -15.18 19.59
CA VAL A 19 -6.78 -16.54 19.06
C VAL A 19 -7.57 -17.40 20.05
N TYR A 20 -8.73 -17.91 19.63
CA TYR A 20 -9.55 -18.83 20.40
C TYR A 20 -9.16 -20.29 20.10
N ASP A 21 -8.94 -20.61 18.83
CA ASP A 21 -8.49 -21.93 18.39
C ASP A 21 -7.63 -21.80 17.13
N ASN A 22 -6.45 -22.41 17.15
CA ASN A 22 -5.56 -22.55 16.00
C ASN A 22 -4.91 -23.93 16.00
N THR A 23 -5.53 -24.86 15.35
CA THR A 23 -5.00 -26.21 15.15
C THR A 23 -4.32 -26.39 13.80
N SER A 24 -4.06 -25.28 13.09
CA SER A 24 -3.28 -25.28 11.84
C SER A 24 -1.80 -25.60 12.11
N ILE A 25 -1.05 -25.80 11.03
CA ILE A 25 0.42 -25.97 11.12
C ILE A 25 1.17 -24.64 11.30
N ILE A 26 0.46 -23.49 11.19
CA ILE A 26 1.08 -22.18 11.31
C ILE A 26 1.03 -21.75 12.77
N GLN A 27 2.17 -21.35 13.32
CA GLN A 27 2.26 -20.81 14.69
C GLN A 27 1.49 -19.51 14.81
N ASP A 28 0.94 -19.23 15.98
CA ASP A 28 0.08 -18.08 16.25
C ASP A 28 0.74 -16.75 15.89
N GLU A 29 2.02 -16.57 16.26
CA GLU A 29 2.73 -15.33 16.00
C GLU A 29 2.91 -15.09 14.48
N VAL A 30 3.22 -16.16 13.74
CA VAL A 30 3.38 -16.08 12.28
C VAL A 30 2.04 -15.80 11.61
N LEU A 31 0.96 -16.45 12.08
CA LEU A 31 -0.40 -16.21 11.60
C LEU A 31 -0.82 -14.77 11.86
N CYS A 32 -0.67 -14.28 13.08
CA CYS A 32 -1.00 -12.91 13.46
C CYS A 32 -0.25 -11.88 12.63
N HIS A 33 1.05 -12.10 12.41
CA HIS A 33 1.86 -11.22 11.57
C HIS A 33 1.35 -11.17 10.12
N ARG A 34 1.01 -12.32 9.55
CA ARG A 34 0.43 -12.41 8.20
C ARG A 34 -0.93 -11.70 8.09
N LEU A 35 -1.80 -11.89 9.09
CA LEU A 35 -3.10 -11.23 9.17
C LEU A 35 -2.98 -9.71 9.22
N GLY A 36 -2.02 -9.20 10.00
CA GLY A 36 -1.74 -7.77 10.10
C GLY A 36 -1.35 -7.11 8.77
N LEU A 37 -0.79 -7.87 7.83
CA LEU A 37 -0.38 -7.36 6.50
C LEU A 37 -1.49 -7.40 5.45
N ILE A 38 -2.67 -7.91 5.75
CA ILE A 38 -3.81 -7.91 4.82
C ILE A 38 -4.37 -6.48 4.74
N PRO A 39 -4.42 -5.88 3.54
CA PRO A 39 -5.02 -4.56 3.38
C PRO A 39 -6.54 -4.64 3.40
N PHE A 40 -7.16 -3.78 4.20
CA PHE A 40 -8.62 -3.64 4.29
C PHE A 40 -9.06 -2.30 3.72
N THR A 41 -10.19 -2.30 3.05
CA THR A 41 -10.86 -1.10 2.54
C THR A 41 -12.23 -0.94 3.20
N GLY A 42 -12.77 0.26 3.15
CA GLY A 42 -14.08 0.63 3.69
C GLY A 42 -14.34 2.12 3.49
N SER A 43 -15.39 2.64 4.13
CA SER A 43 -15.77 4.04 4.04
C SER A 43 -14.64 4.99 4.43
N ARG A 44 -14.35 5.94 3.54
CA ARG A 44 -13.39 7.03 3.82
C ARG A 44 -13.90 7.98 4.89
N GLU A 45 -15.21 8.22 4.89
CA GLU A 45 -15.87 9.02 5.89
C GLU A 45 -15.84 8.34 7.26
N GLY A 46 -16.11 7.03 7.29
CA GLY A 46 -15.96 6.23 8.48
C GLY A 46 -14.53 6.24 9.05
N LEU A 47 -13.51 6.16 8.17
CA LEU A 47 -12.12 6.26 8.63
C LEU A 47 -11.78 7.65 9.18
N ARG A 48 -12.39 8.72 8.66
CA ARG A 48 -12.23 10.07 9.23
C ARG A 48 -12.94 10.22 10.58
N TRP A 49 -14.12 9.63 10.72
CA TRP A 49 -14.88 9.58 11.97
C TRP A 49 -14.14 8.82 13.07
N MET A 50 -13.45 7.71 12.73
CA MET A 50 -12.68 6.92 13.69
C MET A 50 -11.64 7.77 14.43
N GLN A 51 -11.58 7.60 15.75
CA GLN A 51 -10.56 8.17 16.61
C GLN A 51 -9.30 7.30 16.62
N TRP A 52 -8.20 7.88 17.11
CA TRP A 52 -6.94 7.17 17.27
C TRP A 52 -6.99 6.28 18.50
N TYR A 53 -6.68 4.99 18.28
CA TYR A 53 -6.41 4.07 19.38
C TYR A 53 -4.96 4.25 19.82
N LYS A 54 -4.73 4.49 21.12
CA LYS A 54 -3.38 4.56 21.70
C LYS A 54 -3.21 3.40 22.66
N LYS A 55 -2.35 2.46 22.32
CA LYS A 55 -1.99 1.36 23.21
C LYS A 55 -1.30 1.91 24.44
N GLY A 56 -1.86 1.67 25.60
CA GLY A 56 -1.21 2.01 26.87
C GLY A 56 0.04 1.15 27.10
N PRO A 57 0.95 1.56 27.99
CA PRO A 57 2.10 0.73 28.35
C PRO A 57 1.63 -0.61 28.89
N PRO A 58 2.37 -1.72 28.59
CA PRO A 58 2.04 -3.03 29.13
C PRO A 58 1.90 -2.99 30.64
N LYS A 59 0.79 -3.51 31.17
CA LYS A 59 0.55 -3.53 32.64
C LYS A 59 1.59 -4.33 33.40
N ASP A 60 2.23 -5.28 32.72
CA ASP A 60 3.16 -6.24 33.29
C ASP A 60 4.64 -5.82 33.19
N ASP A 61 4.95 -4.64 32.61
CA ASP A 61 6.33 -4.15 32.48
C ASP A 61 6.51 -2.80 33.25
N PRO A 62 6.98 -2.84 34.52
CA PRO A 62 7.19 -1.65 35.33
C PRO A 62 8.20 -0.65 34.74
N ALA A 63 9.18 -1.13 33.96
CA ALA A 63 10.18 -0.28 33.35
C ALA A 63 9.58 0.56 32.21
N GLN A 64 8.73 -0.03 31.39
CA GLN A 64 8.02 0.69 30.33
C GLN A 64 6.98 1.66 30.90
N GLN A 65 6.30 1.29 31.99
CA GLN A 65 5.41 2.20 32.71
C GLN A 65 6.13 3.43 33.22
N HIS A 66 7.34 3.26 33.77
CA HIS A 66 8.15 4.35 34.28
C HIS A 66 8.65 5.29 33.18
N ILE A 67 9.10 4.74 32.05
CA ILE A 67 9.50 5.51 30.86
C ILE A 67 8.31 6.32 30.31
N PHE A 68 7.13 5.70 30.29
CA PHE A 68 5.90 6.32 29.83
C PHE A 68 5.46 7.48 30.74
N GLN A 69 5.57 7.32 32.05
CA GLN A 69 5.30 8.38 33.01
C GLN A 69 6.31 9.55 32.92
N GLN A 70 7.57 9.25 32.57
CA GLN A 70 8.60 10.28 32.37
C GLN A 70 8.45 11.05 31.06
N SER A 71 7.84 10.47 30.04
CA SER A 71 7.63 11.14 28.74
C SER A 71 6.64 12.31 28.81
N GLY A 72 5.88 12.43 29.91
CA GLY A 72 4.86 13.46 30.08
C GLY A 72 3.68 13.36 29.08
N GLU A 73 3.60 12.28 28.32
CA GLU A 73 2.47 12.02 27.44
C GLU A 73 1.23 11.68 28.28
N VAL A 74 0.30 12.61 28.35
CA VAL A 74 -1.02 12.36 28.91
C VAL A 74 -1.81 11.53 27.89
N ILE A 75 -1.87 10.21 28.13
CA ILE A 75 -2.83 9.39 27.36
C ILE A 75 -4.21 9.66 27.93
N ASP A 76 -5.12 10.05 27.06
CA ASP A 76 -6.54 9.97 27.38
C ASP A 76 -6.85 8.52 27.78
N PRO A 77 -7.30 8.24 29.01
CA PRO A 77 -7.62 6.89 29.46
C PRO A 77 -8.65 6.20 28.54
N ASN A 78 -9.45 6.99 27.84
CA ASN A 78 -10.43 6.53 26.89
C ASN A 78 -9.82 6.08 25.54
N ALA A 79 -8.66 6.60 25.16
CA ALA A 79 -8.00 6.25 23.90
C ALA A 79 -7.31 4.89 23.95
N SER A 80 -7.08 4.33 25.14
CA SER A 80 -6.44 3.02 25.35
C SER A 80 -7.44 1.86 25.56
N VAL A 81 -8.75 2.15 25.53
CA VAL A 81 -9.80 1.15 25.63
C VAL A 81 -10.45 0.97 24.28
N PRO A 82 -10.59 -0.26 23.75
CA PRO A 82 -11.32 -0.53 22.53
C PRO A 82 -12.78 -0.04 22.63
N ARG A 83 -13.21 0.76 21.66
CA ARG A 83 -14.56 1.30 21.56
C ARG A 83 -15.02 1.25 20.10
N ASP A 84 -16.30 1.46 19.89
CA ASP A 84 -16.91 1.50 18.55
C ASP A 84 -16.29 2.57 17.62
N ASN A 85 -15.82 3.68 18.19
CA ASN A 85 -15.23 4.78 17.44
C ASN A 85 -13.71 4.68 17.20
N ASN A 86 -13.02 3.68 17.76
CA ASN A 86 -11.56 3.55 17.58
C ASN A 86 -11.10 2.13 17.18
N THR A 87 -11.97 1.12 17.28
CA THR A 87 -11.62 -0.28 17.01
C THR A 87 -12.70 -0.93 16.16
N ILE A 88 -12.31 -1.59 15.08
CA ILE A 88 -13.19 -2.40 14.22
C ILE A 88 -12.92 -3.86 14.50
N VAL A 89 -13.97 -4.64 14.66
CA VAL A 89 -13.90 -6.07 14.98
C VAL A 89 -14.17 -6.89 13.73
N LEU A 90 -13.22 -7.77 13.40
CA LEU A 90 -13.36 -8.78 12.36
C LEU A 90 -13.23 -10.17 13.00
N GLU A 91 -14.06 -11.12 12.58
CA GLU A 91 -13.98 -12.51 13.00
C GLU A 91 -13.60 -13.41 11.83
N LEU A 92 -12.75 -14.39 12.10
CA LEU A 92 -12.43 -15.47 11.18
C LEU A 92 -12.66 -16.80 11.89
N ASN A 93 -13.66 -17.56 11.45
CA ASN A 93 -13.98 -18.87 12.00
C ASN A 93 -14.14 -19.87 10.87
N VAL A 94 -13.14 -20.73 10.69
CA VAL A 94 -13.07 -21.67 9.56
C VAL A 94 -12.59 -23.02 10.05
N THR A 95 -13.41 -24.04 9.84
CA THR A 95 -13.07 -25.44 10.10
C THR A 95 -12.98 -26.20 8.78
N CYS A 96 -11.94 -27.03 8.63
CA CYS A 96 -11.79 -27.90 7.49
C CYS A 96 -12.45 -29.26 7.76
N GLU A 97 -13.30 -29.68 6.84
CA GLU A 97 -14.05 -30.93 6.94
C GLU A 97 -13.94 -31.75 5.65
N TRP A 98 -14.21 -33.08 5.77
CA TRP A 98 -14.36 -33.91 4.59
C TRP A 98 -15.64 -33.56 3.84
N ARG A 99 -15.54 -33.48 2.50
CA ARG A 99 -16.74 -33.49 1.67
C ARG A 99 -17.49 -34.83 1.85
N PRO A 100 -18.82 -34.87 1.68
CA PRO A 100 -19.59 -36.10 1.83
C PRO A 100 -19.01 -37.28 1.06
N GLU A 101 -18.58 -37.06 -0.17
CA GLU A 101 -17.97 -38.07 -1.08
C GLU A 101 -16.43 -38.10 -0.99
N GLY A 102 -15.81 -37.19 -0.24
CA GLY A 102 -14.37 -36.98 -0.21
C GLY A 102 -13.56 -38.20 0.25
N LYS A 103 -14.10 -38.95 1.23
CA LYS A 103 -13.45 -40.17 1.72
C LYS A 103 -13.44 -41.29 0.69
N GLU A 104 -14.48 -41.39 -0.14
CA GLU A 104 -14.57 -42.38 -1.21
C GLU A 104 -13.66 -42.03 -2.37
N LEU A 105 -13.66 -40.75 -2.78
CA LEU A 105 -12.74 -40.22 -3.81
C LEU A 105 -11.27 -40.40 -3.42
N ALA A 106 -10.92 -40.20 -2.15
CA ALA A 106 -9.57 -40.43 -1.64
C ALA A 106 -9.16 -41.92 -1.75
N ARG A 107 -10.10 -42.85 -1.49
CA ARG A 107 -9.88 -44.31 -1.67
C ARG A 107 -9.71 -44.68 -3.13
N GLN A 108 -10.31 -43.94 -4.05
CA GLN A 108 -10.16 -44.09 -5.51
C GLN A 108 -8.89 -43.47 -6.06
N GLY A 109 -8.07 -42.81 -5.20
CA GLY A 109 -6.79 -42.24 -5.58
C GLY A 109 -6.80 -40.75 -5.90
N GLU A 110 -7.93 -40.05 -5.72
CA GLU A 110 -7.96 -38.58 -5.82
C GLU A 110 -7.09 -37.96 -4.73
N ARG A 111 -6.31 -36.93 -5.07
CA ARG A 111 -5.40 -36.23 -4.16
C ARG A 111 -5.62 -34.72 -4.11
N ASP A 112 -6.51 -34.18 -4.93
CA ASP A 112 -6.79 -32.75 -4.94
C ASP A 112 -7.55 -32.33 -3.68
N PRO A 113 -6.95 -31.49 -2.78
CA PRO A 113 -7.60 -31.07 -1.56
C PRO A 113 -8.93 -30.35 -1.80
N ASN A 114 -9.10 -29.66 -2.90
CA ASN A 114 -10.33 -28.92 -3.21
C ASN A 114 -11.50 -29.84 -3.55
N LYS A 115 -11.22 -31.05 -4.04
CA LYS A 115 -12.23 -32.07 -4.29
C LYS A 115 -12.54 -32.89 -3.06
N LEU A 116 -11.56 -33.08 -2.18
CA LEU A 116 -11.67 -33.94 -1.01
C LEU A 116 -12.27 -33.23 0.19
N TYR A 117 -11.94 -31.93 0.40
CA TYR A 117 -12.23 -31.20 1.62
C TYR A 117 -13.08 -29.96 1.36
N ILE A 118 -13.84 -29.57 2.37
CA ILE A 118 -14.47 -28.26 2.51
C ILE A 118 -13.47 -27.39 3.28
N ASN A 119 -13.26 -26.15 2.87
CA ASN A 119 -12.35 -25.19 3.51
C ASN A 119 -10.89 -25.69 3.65
N SER A 120 -10.39 -26.41 2.64
CA SER A 120 -8.98 -26.80 2.59
C SER A 120 -8.02 -25.61 2.52
N SER A 121 -8.51 -24.47 2.10
CA SER A 121 -7.78 -23.19 2.04
C SER A 121 -8.61 -22.10 2.68
N VAL A 122 -7.99 -21.33 3.55
CA VAL A 122 -8.58 -20.17 4.24
C VAL A 122 -8.15 -18.92 3.50
N TYR A 123 -9.14 -18.11 3.07
CA TYR A 123 -8.93 -16.89 2.30
C TYR A 123 -9.42 -15.65 3.03
N ALA A 124 -8.93 -14.49 2.65
CA ALA A 124 -9.28 -13.22 3.28
C ALA A 124 -10.78 -12.86 3.18
N HIS A 125 -11.49 -13.30 2.14
CA HIS A 125 -12.94 -13.06 2.01
C HIS A 125 -13.78 -13.75 3.10
N GLN A 126 -13.20 -14.69 3.86
CA GLN A 126 -13.90 -15.39 4.94
C GLN A 126 -13.94 -14.57 6.24
N PHE A 127 -13.26 -13.42 6.30
CA PHE A 127 -13.44 -12.48 7.39
C PHE A 127 -14.88 -11.96 7.44
N GLN A 128 -15.45 -11.95 8.64
CA GLN A 128 -16.77 -11.39 8.91
C GLN A 128 -16.61 -10.09 9.70
N PHE A 129 -17.18 -9.02 9.19
CA PHE A 129 -17.21 -7.74 9.88
C PHE A 129 -18.40 -7.70 10.84
N HIS A 130 -18.14 -7.40 12.11
CA HIS A 130 -19.15 -7.26 13.16
C HIS A 130 -19.22 -5.80 13.60
N PRO A 131 -20.10 -4.98 12.99
CA PRO A 131 -20.24 -3.57 13.34
C PRO A 131 -20.69 -3.39 14.79
N GLN A 132 -20.02 -2.52 15.52
CA GLN A 132 -20.32 -2.16 16.90
C GLN A 132 -20.84 -0.72 16.97
N GLY A 133 -21.90 -0.49 17.76
CA GLY A 133 -22.45 0.85 17.97
C GLY A 133 -22.77 1.60 16.68
N GLN A 134 -22.19 2.79 16.49
CA GLN A 134 -22.41 3.63 15.33
C GLN A 134 -21.66 3.18 14.06
N GLN A 135 -20.86 2.14 14.11
CA GLN A 135 -20.11 1.66 12.93
C GLN A 135 -21.02 1.26 11.78
N SER A 136 -22.21 0.76 12.04
CA SER A 136 -23.20 0.39 11.03
C SER A 136 -23.68 1.60 10.18
N GLU A 137 -23.58 2.81 10.70
CA GLU A 137 -23.96 4.03 9.98
C GLU A 137 -22.89 4.43 8.95
N TYR A 138 -21.61 4.15 9.26
CA TYR A 138 -20.47 4.56 8.44
C TYR A 138 -19.94 3.45 7.53
N PHE A 139 -20.08 2.19 7.95
CA PHE A 139 -19.50 1.02 7.28
C PHE A 139 -20.59 0.03 6.89
N SER A 140 -21.44 0.38 5.93
CA SER A 140 -22.55 -0.45 5.46
C SER A 140 -22.57 -0.58 3.93
N GLY A 141 -23.20 -1.63 3.43
CA GLY A 141 -23.33 -1.86 1.99
C GLY A 141 -21.98 -1.96 1.28
N ASP A 142 -21.78 -1.16 0.25
CA ASP A 142 -20.53 -1.14 -0.54
C ASP A 142 -19.34 -0.59 0.24
N ASP A 143 -19.59 0.22 1.26
CA ASP A 143 -18.60 0.82 2.15
C ASP A 143 -18.26 -0.03 3.38
N ALA A 144 -18.80 -1.26 3.48
CA ALA A 144 -18.48 -2.18 4.55
C ALA A 144 -16.98 -2.53 4.55
N ILE A 145 -16.44 -2.77 5.75
CA ILE A 145 -15.05 -3.18 5.89
C ILE A 145 -14.85 -4.56 5.26
N ARG A 146 -13.93 -4.62 4.31
CA ARG A 146 -13.59 -5.85 3.57
C ARG A 146 -12.11 -5.86 3.16
N PRO A 147 -11.50 -7.04 2.97
CA PRO A 147 -10.17 -7.12 2.40
C PRO A 147 -10.18 -6.59 0.97
N VAL A 148 -9.13 -5.84 0.59
CA VAL A 148 -8.95 -5.33 -0.78
C VAL A 148 -8.89 -6.47 -1.79
N ASN A 149 -8.10 -7.50 -1.47
CA ASN A 149 -7.98 -8.71 -2.28
C ASN A 149 -8.64 -9.88 -1.53
N PRO A 150 -9.81 -10.34 -1.96
CA PRO A 150 -10.57 -11.38 -1.28
C PRO A 150 -9.90 -12.77 -1.37
N ASP A 151 -9.01 -12.97 -2.32
CA ASP A 151 -8.31 -14.22 -2.64
C ASP A 151 -6.95 -14.38 -1.97
N ILE A 152 -6.56 -13.48 -1.06
CA ILE A 152 -5.35 -13.64 -0.25
C ILE A 152 -5.45 -14.93 0.56
N LEU A 153 -4.54 -15.88 0.32
CA LEU A 153 -4.46 -17.14 1.03
C LEU A 153 -3.85 -16.92 2.42
N ILE A 154 -4.62 -17.19 3.48
CA ILE A 154 -4.18 -17.08 4.87
C ILE A 154 -3.49 -18.36 5.31
N ALA A 155 -4.17 -19.49 5.20
CA ALA A 155 -3.67 -20.80 5.62
C ALA A 155 -4.23 -21.93 4.76
N LYS A 156 -3.59 -23.09 4.80
CA LYS A 156 -4.13 -24.35 4.27
C LYS A 156 -4.38 -25.30 5.41
N LEU A 157 -5.59 -25.87 5.46
CA LEU A 157 -6.05 -26.74 6.51
C LEU A 157 -6.24 -28.18 6.00
N ARG A 158 -6.24 -29.13 6.94
CA ARG A 158 -6.64 -30.51 6.75
C ARG A 158 -7.88 -30.81 7.60
N PRO A 159 -8.65 -31.85 7.27
CA PRO A 159 -9.85 -32.21 8.01
C PRO A 159 -9.60 -32.34 9.51
N GLY A 160 -10.42 -31.67 10.30
CA GLY A 160 -10.30 -31.59 11.76
C GLY A 160 -9.43 -30.44 12.26
N GLN A 161 -8.84 -29.64 11.36
CA GLN A 161 -8.16 -28.40 11.75
C GLN A 161 -9.11 -27.20 11.67
N THR A 162 -8.94 -26.30 12.63
CA THR A 162 -9.78 -25.08 12.79
C THR A 162 -8.87 -23.86 12.98
N ILE A 163 -9.32 -22.73 12.46
CA ILE A 163 -8.83 -21.40 12.82
C ILE A 163 -10.03 -20.60 13.28
N HIS A 164 -10.06 -20.23 14.56
CA HIS A 164 -11.06 -19.34 15.13
C HIS A 164 -10.37 -18.21 15.88
N LEU A 165 -10.54 -16.99 15.37
CA LEU A 165 -9.88 -15.81 15.92
C LEU A 165 -10.73 -14.56 15.72
N GLN A 166 -10.51 -13.57 16.57
CA GLN A 166 -11.08 -12.24 16.49
C GLN A 166 -9.95 -11.22 16.30
N CYS A 167 -10.10 -10.35 15.32
CA CYS A 167 -9.12 -9.34 14.99
C CYS A 167 -9.66 -7.95 15.32
N HIS A 168 -8.86 -7.16 16.01
CA HIS A 168 -9.10 -5.74 16.23
C HIS A 168 -8.30 -4.93 15.23
N CYS A 169 -9.00 -4.21 14.37
CA CYS A 169 -8.41 -3.30 13.41
C CYS A 169 -8.45 -1.88 13.98
N ILE A 170 -7.36 -1.19 13.86
CA ILE A 170 -7.22 0.20 14.30
C ILE A 170 -6.78 1.12 13.16
N LYS A 171 -6.99 2.40 13.35
CA LYS A 171 -6.47 3.45 12.50
C LYS A 171 -5.02 3.73 12.85
N GLY A 172 -4.13 3.65 11.86
CA GLY A 172 -2.70 3.89 12.04
C GLY A 172 -2.06 4.57 10.84
N ILE A 173 -0.79 4.90 10.94
CA ILE A 173 -0.01 5.55 9.88
C ILE A 173 1.23 4.73 9.55
N GLY A 174 1.72 4.89 8.31
CA GLY A 174 2.91 4.17 7.83
C GLY A 174 4.20 4.47 8.60
N ALA A 175 4.24 5.59 9.35
CA ALA A 175 5.36 5.91 10.24
C ALA A 175 5.45 4.95 11.43
N ASP A 176 4.32 4.45 11.92
CA ASP A 176 4.26 3.52 13.05
C ASP A 176 4.60 2.09 12.59
N HIS A 177 3.96 1.65 11.52
CA HIS A 177 4.22 0.35 10.91
C HIS A 177 3.85 0.35 9.42
N ALA A 178 4.64 -0.33 8.59
CA ALA A 178 4.43 -0.39 7.13
C ALA A 178 3.06 -0.96 6.70
N LYS A 179 2.40 -1.76 7.54
CA LYS A 179 1.05 -2.29 7.27
C LYS A 179 -0.01 -1.20 7.09
N PHE A 180 0.22 -0.02 7.65
CA PHE A 180 -0.65 1.14 7.52
C PHE A 180 -0.30 2.03 6.32
N SER A 181 0.74 1.70 5.54
CA SER A 181 1.07 2.48 4.35
C SER A 181 0.02 2.24 3.24
N PRO A 182 -0.64 3.29 2.72
CA PRO A 182 -1.62 3.14 1.66
C PRO A 182 -0.99 2.91 0.29
N VAL A 183 0.33 2.97 0.19
CA VAL A 183 1.06 2.81 -1.06
C VAL A 183 2.08 1.68 -0.98
N ALA A 184 2.14 0.88 -2.04
CA ALA A 184 3.19 -0.10 -2.27
C ALA A 184 4.47 0.61 -2.72
N THR A 185 4.33 1.53 -3.69
CA THR A 185 5.41 2.41 -4.13
C THR A 185 4.90 3.83 -4.36
N ALA A 186 5.71 4.81 -3.95
CA ALA A 186 5.52 6.20 -4.31
C ALA A 186 6.86 6.78 -4.72
N SER A 187 6.98 7.21 -5.96
CA SER A 187 8.20 7.78 -6.49
C SER A 187 7.91 9.03 -7.33
N TYR A 188 8.93 9.82 -7.53
CA TYR A 188 8.86 10.90 -8.51
C TYR A 188 10.16 10.99 -9.28
N ARG A 189 10.09 11.52 -10.48
CA ARG A 189 11.23 11.90 -11.31
C ARG A 189 10.97 13.25 -11.95
N LEU A 190 12.04 13.95 -12.29
CA LEU A 190 11.96 15.16 -13.09
C LEU A 190 11.81 14.79 -14.57
N LEU A 191 11.06 15.58 -15.33
CA LEU A 191 10.93 15.38 -16.77
C LEU A 191 12.31 15.46 -17.43
N PRO A 192 12.75 14.41 -18.16
CA PRO A 192 14.01 14.43 -18.89
C PRO A 192 13.97 15.49 -19.99
N SER A 193 15.08 16.15 -20.20
CA SER A 193 15.29 17.09 -21.30
C SER A 193 16.37 16.55 -22.22
N ILE A 194 16.03 16.31 -23.47
CA ILE A 194 16.93 15.82 -24.51
C ILE A 194 17.06 16.93 -25.54
N ASN A 195 18.22 17.58 -25.58
CA ASN A 195 18.50 18.66 -26.53
C ASN A 195 19.49 18.17 -27.56
N ILE A 196 19.08 18.11 -28.81
CA ILE A 196 19.90 17.74 -29.96
C ILE A 196 20.49 19.04 -30.52
N LYS A 197 21.77 19.31 -30.25
CA LYS A 197 22.49 20.53 -30.68
C LYS A 197 22.88 20.48 -32.15
N GLY A 198 23.16 19.30 -32.67
CA GLY A 198 23.53 19.09 -34.07
C GLY A 198 22.68 18.01 -34.72
N PRO A 199 22.32 18.16 -35.98
CA PRO A 199 21.44 17.19 -36.63
C PRO A 199 22.12 15.81 -36.74
N ILE A 200 21.31 14.76 -36.52
CA ILE A 200 21.74 13.34 -36.60
C ILE A 200 20.92 12.68 -37.68
N PHE A 201 21.60 12.22 -38.76
CA PHE A 201 20.94 11.68 -39.94
C PHE A 201 21.28 10.23 -40.22
N GLY A 202 20.51 9.59 -41.10
CA GLY A 202 20.77 8.30 -41.71
C GLY A 202 20.98 7.14 -40.75
N ALA A 203 22.12 6.46 -40.84
CA ALA A 203 22.48 5.32 -40.00
C ALA A 203 22.68 5.74 -38.54
N ASP A 204 23.26 6.91 -38.28
CA ASP A 204 23.48 7.46 -36.95
C ASP A 204 22.17 7.81 -36.28
N ALA A 205 21.16 8.28 -36.98
CA ALA A 205 19.84 8.54 -36.46
C ALA A 205 19.16 7.25 -35.95
N LYS A 206 19.30 6.16 -36.71
CA LYS A 206 18.79 4.83 -36.29
C LYS A 206 19.55 4.30 -35.08
N LYS A 207 20.86 4.48 -35.00
CA LYS A 207 21.70 4.10 -33.87
C LYS A 207 21.35 4.93 -32.64
N PHE A 208 21.18 6.22 -32.78
CA PHE A 208 20.77 7.14 -31.73
C PHE A 208 19.40 6.76 -31.15
N ALA A 209 18.41 6.47 -32.00
CA ALA A 209 17.09 6.04 -31.55
C ALA A 209 17.11 4.73 -30.73
N ARG A 210 18.07 3.84 -31.01
CA ARG A 210 18.24 2.58 -30.23
C ARG A 210 18.83 2.81 -28.83
N CYS A 211 19.49 3.94 -28.60
CA CYS A 211 20.01 4.29 -27.26
C CYS A 211 18.90 4.70 -26.27
N PHE A 212 17.68 4.86 -26.75
CA PHE A 212 16.53 5.27 -25.94
C PHE A 212 15.40 4.20 -26.00
N PRO A 213 14.49 4.19 -25.04
CA PRO A 213 13.27 3.41 -25.12
C PRO A 213 12.43 3.79 -26.34
N ARG A 214 11.61 2.84 -26.80
CA ARG A 214 10.73 3.07 -27.95
C ARG A 214 9.80 4.26 -27.74
N GLY A 215 9.75 5.17 -28.71
CA GLY A 215 8.89 6.34 -28.72
C GLY A 215 9.49 7.59 -28.07
N VAL A 216 10.70 7.54 -27.52
CA VAL A 216 11.43 8.73 -27.07
C VAL A 216 11.97 9.53 -28.26
N ILE A 217 12.58 8.83 -29.23
CA ILE A 217 13.13 9.40 -30.45
C ILE A 217 12.33 8.88 -31.64
N ALA A 218 11.82 9.80 -32.46
CA ALA A 218 11.22 9.51 -33.74
C ALA A 218 12.24 9.72 -34.86
N LEU A 219 12.04 9.04 -35.98
CA LEU A 219 12.82 9.22 -37.20
C LEU A 219 11.91 9.88 -38.25
N GLU A 220 12.14 11.13 -38.53
CA GLU A 220 11.42 11.92 -39.52
C GLU A 220 12.27 12.07 -40.81
N ASP A 221 11.62 12.15 -41.95
CA ASP A 221 12.33 12.41 -43.23
C ASP A 221 12.59 13.92 -43.34
N ASP A 222 13.87 14.28 -43.46
CA ASP A 222 14.26 15.69 -43.61
C ASP A 222 13.90 16.19 -45.02
N PRO A 223 13.08 17.25 -45.12
CA PRO A 223 12.61 17.75 -46.41
C PRO A 223 13.74 18.27 -47.35
N ALA A 224 14.90 18.58 -46.78
CA ALA A 224 16.03 19.12 -47.56
C ALA A 224 16.94 18.03 -48.13
N THR A 225 17.13 16.92 -47.39
CA THR A 225 18.08 15.86 -47.76
C THR A 225 17.42 14.53 -48.11
N GLY A 226 16.15 14.34 -47.75
CA GLY A 226 15.45 13.06 -47.91
C GLY A 226 15.95 11.95 -46.97
N GLU A 227 16.91 12.26 -46.09
CA GLU A 227 17.44 11.31 -45.12
C GLU A 227 16.61 11.30 -43.79
N LYS A 228 16.64 10.18 -43.09
CA LYS A 228 15.99 10.09 -41.78
C LYS A 228 16.76 10.82 -40.72
N LYS A 229 16.12 11.80 -40.08
CA LYS A 229 16.63 12.64 -39.01
C LYS A 229 16.04 12.22 -37.69
N ALA A 230 16.85 12.17 -36.62
CA ALA A 230 16.37 11.89 -35.28
C ALA A 230 15.75 13.14 -34.65
N VAL A 231 14.49 12.99 -34.15
CA VAL A 231 13.75 14.06 -33.47
C VAL A 231 13.25 13.55 -32.14
N VAL A 232 13.23 14.38 -31.11
CA VAL A 232 12.68 14.03 -29.81
C VAL A 232 11.16 14.07 -29.89
N ALA A 233 10.51 12.89 -29.74
CA ALA A 233 9.05 12.78 -29.79
C ALA A 233 8.41 12.86 -28.40
N ASP A 234 8.85 12.00 -27.47
CA ASP A 234 8.27 11.96 -26.13
C ASP A 234 9.35 11.71 -25.06
N PRO A 235 9.87 12.79 -24.46
CA PRO A 235 10.89 12.67 -23.41
C PRO A 235 10.36 12.02 -22.11
N MET A 236 9.05 11.96 -21.89
CA MET A 236 8.49 11.30 -20.72
C MET A 236 8.78 9.81 -20.66
N LYS A 237 8.95 9.16 -21.81
CA LYS A 237 9.28 7.73 -21.91
C LYS A 237 10.74 7.41 -21.63
N ASP A 238 11.62 8.43 -21.54
CA ASP A 238 13.06 8.21 -21.29
C ASP A 238 13.28 7.68 -19.87
N THR A 239 14.12 6.65 -19.76
CA THR A 239 14.55 6.04 -18.48
C THR A 239 15.81 6.68 -17.91
N VAL A 240 16.35 7.70 -18.56
CA VAL A 240 17.59 8.40 -18.17
C VAL A 240 18.82 7.47 -18.12
N SER A 241 18.89 6.49 -19.02
CA SER A 241 19.99 5.52 -19.11
C SER A 241 21.34 6.17 -19.52
N ARG A 242 21.29 7.30 -20.20
CA ARG A 242 22.46 8.02 -20.78
C ARG A 242 23.27 7.18 -21.76
N GLU A 243 22.71 6.12 -22.33
CA GLU A 243 23.42 5.22 -23.25
C GLU A 243 23.99 5.95 -24.46
N CYS A 244 23.30 6.96 -24.99
CA CYS A 244 23.78 7.74 -26.14
C CYS A 244 25.12 8.42 -25.87
N LEU A 245 25.46 8.79 -24.62
CA LEU A 245 26.73 9.43 -24.27
C LEU A 245 27.93 8.47 -24.25
N ARG A 246 27.70 7.16 -24.34
CA ARG A 246 28.78 6.16 -24.49
C ARG A 246 29.38 6.16 -25.90
N HIS A 247 28.67 6.75 -26.87
CA HIS A 247 29.09 6.84 -28.25
C HIS A 247 29.71 8.23 -28.51
N ASP A 248 30.96 8.26 -28.91
CA ASP A 248 31.72 9.52 -29.18
C ASP A 248 31.04 10.37 -30.27
N GLU A 249 30.34 9.72 -31.20
CA GLU A 249 29.59 10.37 -32.31
C GLU A 249 28.48 11.30 -31.80
N PHE A 250 27.93 11.05 -30.57
CA PHE A 250 26.80 11.78 -30.03
C PHE A 250 27.15 12.71 -28.86
N LYS A 251 28.32 12.56 -28.24
CA LYS A 251 28.73 13.34 -27.06
C LYS A 251 28.59 14.84 -27.24
N ASP A 252 29.05 15.35 -28.37
CA ASP A 252 29.04 16.79 -28.66
C ASP A 252 27.72 17.28 -29.29
N LYS A 253 26.96 16.34 -29.88
CA LYS A 253 25.71 16.66 -30.59
C LYS A 253 24.50 16.65 -29.68
N VAL A 254 24.58 16.07 -28.47
CA VAL A 254 23.42 15.85 -27.58
C VAL A 254 23.72 16.35 -26.18
N GLN A 255 22.77 17.08 -25.61
CA GLN A 255 22.80 17.49 -24.22
C GLN A 255 21.60 16.88 -23.49
N LEU A 256 21.88 16.05 -22.48
CA LEU A 256 20.87 15.47 -21.61
C LEU A 256 20.76 16.29 -20.32
N GLY A 257 19.54 16.60 -19.94
CA GLY A 257 19.22 17.37 -18.74
C GLY A 257 17.91 16.91 -18.10
N ARG A 258 17.40 17.75 -17.21
CA ARG A 258 16.09 17.59 -16.56
C ARG A 258 15.44 18.94 -16.40
N ILE A 259 14.13 19.01 -16.57
CA ILE A 259 13.34 20.21 -16.30
C ILE A 259 13.08 20.25 -14.81
N ARG A 260 13.56 21.28 -14.10
CA ARG A 260 13.61 21.34 -12.64
C ARG A 260 12.25 21.52 -11.96
N ASP A 261 11.30 22.10 -12.64
CA ASP A 261 9.97 22.47 -12.17
C ASP A 261 8.86 21.53 -12.69
N HIS A 262 9.24 20.46 -13.42
CA HIS A 262 8.30 19.47 -13.91
C HIS A 262 8.55 18.11 -13.27
N PHE A 263 7.61 17.70 -12.39
CA PHE A 263 7.68 16.46 -11.64
C PHE A 263 6.69 15.44 -12.21
N ILE A 264 7.16 14.24 -12.45
CA ILE A 264 6.35 13.09 -12.85
C ILE A 264 6.26 12.17 -11.65
N PHE A 265 5.07 12.09 -11.03
CA PHE A 265 4.80 11.17 -9.92
C PHE A 265 4.30 9.83 -10.44
N SER A 266 4.80 8.75 -9.81
CA SER A 266 4.29 7.40 -9.96
C SER A 266 3.89 6.90 -8.59
N VAL A 267 2.59 6.63 -8.42
CA VAL A 267 2.00 6.19 -7.15
C VAL A 267 1.25 4.89 -7.40
N GLU A 268 1.63 3.85 -6.69
CA GLU A 268 1.00 2.54 -6.73
C GLU A 268 0.33 2.29 -5.38
N SER A 269 -0.99 2.23 -5.37
CA SER A 269 -1.77 2.00 -4.16
C SER A 269 -1.74 0.54 -3.74
N THR A 270 -1.88 0.27 -2.43
CA THR A 270 -2.20 -1.06 -1.88
C THR A 270 -3.65 -1.47 -2.15
N GLY A 271 -4.47 -0.56 -2.71
CA GLY A 271 -5.90 -0.74 -2.97
C GLY A 271 -6.80 -0.34 -1.81
N GLN A 272 -6.25 0.08 -0.67
CA GLN A 272 -7.04 0.62 0.45
C GLN A 272 -7.64 1.99 0.13
N ILE A 273 -6.94 2.77 -0.68
CA ILE A 273 -7.29 4.11 -1.15
C ILE A 273 -6.85 4.22 -2.60
N ASP A 274 -7.62 4.85 -3.46
CA ASP A 274 -7.23 5.06 -4.85
C ASP A 274 -6.00 5.97 -4.98
N SER A 275 -5.17 5.73 -5.98
CA SER A 275 -3.86 6.39 -6.12
C SER A 275 -3.95 7.91 -6.27
N ASP A 276 -4.97 8.41 -6.95
CA ASP A 276 -5.26 9.84 -7.10
C ASP A 276 -5.71 10.46 -5.77
N GLU A 277 -6.55 9.75 -5.02
CA GLU A 277 -7.00 10.19 -3.70
C GLU A 277 -5.83 10.21 -2.69
N VAL A 278 -4.93 9.21 -2.73
CA VAL A 278 -3.70 9.22 -1.92
C VAL A 278 -2.90 10.50 -2.16
N PHE A 279 -2.76 10.92 -3.42
CA PHE A 279 -2.05 12.16 -3.73
C PHE A 279 -2.78 13.39 -3.16
N LEU A 280 -4.10 13.48 -3.34
CA LEU A 280 -4.92 14.56 -2.80
C LEU A 280 -4.87 14.61 -1.25
N GLU A 281 -4.93 13.46 -0.58
CA GLU A 281 -4.79 13.39 0.88
C GLU A 281 -3.40 13.84 1.34
N SER A 282 -2.35 13.57 0.56
CA SER A 282 -1.00 14.07 0.87
C SER A 282 -0.91 15.60 0.82
N VAL A 283 -1.64 16.21 -0.11
CA VAL A 283 -1.74 17.70 -0.21
C VAL A 283 -2.53 18.25 0.98
N ARG A 284 -3.65 17.62 1.34
CA ARG A 284 -4.45 18.01 2.52
C ARG A 284 -3.64 17.90 3.81
N ALA A 285 -2.91 16.79 3.99
CA ALA A 285 -2.06 16.59 5.16
C ALA A 285 -0.98 17.69 5.27
N LEU A 286 -0.34 18.06 4.16
CA LEU A 286 0.65 19.13 4.16
C LEU A 286 0.01 20.48 4.51
N LYS A 287 -1.18 20.78 3.98
CA LYS A 287 -1.93 21.99 4.29
C LYS A 287 -2.23 22.09 5.80
N ILE A 288 -2.76 21.02 6.39
CA ILE A 288 -3.05 20.94 7.84
C ILE A 288 -1.79 21.17 8.67
N LYS A 289 -0.65 20.61 8.26
CA LYS A 289 0.65 20.83 8.94
C LYS A 289 1.07 22.30 8.90
N CYS A 290 0.93 22.95 7.75
CA CYS A 290 1.25 24.37 7.62
C CYS A 290 0.33 25.25 8.48
N GLU A 291 -0.97 24.95 8.52
CA GLU A 291 -1.94 25.66 9.35
C GLU A 291 -1.66 25.47 10.86
N ARG A 292 -1.31 24.24 11.26
CA ARG A 292 -0.91 23.95 12.64
C ARG A 292 0.37 24.70 13.04
N PHE A 293 1.36 24.70 12.16
CA PHE A 293 2.61 25.43 12.39
C PHE A 293 2.36 26.94 12.54
N LYS A 294 1.52 27.52 11.66
CA LYS A 294 1.13 28.93 11.71
C LYS A 294 0.42 29.28 13.04
N ARG A 295 -0.48 28.42 13.52
CA ARG A 295 -1.16 28.62 14.82
C ARG A 295 -0.14 28.62 15.96
N ASN A 296 0.69 27.58 16.03
CA ASN A 296 1.70 27.47 17.10
C ASN A 296 2.65 28.66 17.11
N LEU A 297 3.06 29.17 15.93
CA LEU A 297 3.90 30.36 15.84
C LEU A 297 3.18 31.60 16.37
N ASN A 298 1.91 31.79 16.01
CA ASN A 298 1.12 32.93 16.51
C ASN A 298 0.93 32.87 18.04
N ASP A 299 0.79 31.66 18.61
CA ASP A 299 0.62 31.48 20.07
C ASP A 299 1.93 31.75 20.81
N LEU A 300 3.09 31.46 20.18
CA LEU A 300 4.41 31.78 20.74
C LEU A 300 4.77 33.27 20.65
N MET A 301 4.13 34.00 19.73
CA MET A 301 4.36 35.45 19.55
C MET A 301 3.41 36.33 20.37
N ARG A 302 2.46 35.73 21.06
CA ARG A 302 1.56 36.40 22.02
C ARG A 302 2.14 36.35 23.43
#